data_554c0893229df49e523e99a251663835
#
_entry.id   554c0893229df49e523e99a251663835
#
_cell.length_a   1.000
_cell.length_b   1.000
_cell.length_c   1.000
_cell.angle_alpha   90.00
_cell.angle_beta   90.00
_cell.angle_gamma   90.00
#
_symmetry.space_group_name_H-M   'P 1'
#
loop_
_entity.id
_entity.type
_entity.pdbx_description
1 polymer ?
#
loop_
_entity_poly.entity_id
_entity_poly.type
_entity_poly.pdbx_seq_one_letter_code
_entity_poly.pdbx_strand_id
1 'polypeptide(L)'
;YSGTFVWEKADGTSEEIKVPGKYRIPAGETMVLTTTLPDNYDETAFAIRSSLQDVKFYIGGELRAEYSTKETRLVGKNSASRFVFCPTSYKDAGKELRLELTTYTSNYSGVVNSIYCGDQSAIWQIIFHQYGPSTFIGFFVLFSGMTIILFSMILGFLYHIDFDMEYLGWCMT
;
A
#
# COMPACT_ATOMS: atom_id res chain seq x y z
N TYR A 1 -3.56 -1.07 -14.27
CA TYR A 1 -4.88 -1.24 -14.90
C TYR A 1 -5.54 0.12 -15.06
N SER A 2 -5.85 0.50 -16.30
CA SER A 2 -6.47 1.80 -16.65
C SER A 2 -7.96 1.64 -17.01
N GLY A 3 -8.64 0.68 -16.41
CA GLY A 3 -10.08 0.48 -16.61
C GLY A 3 -10.90 1.60 -15.96
N THR A 4 -12.09 1.84 -16.49
CA THR A 4 -13.07 2.71 -15.84
C THR A 4 -13.68 1.98 -14.67
N PHE A 5 -13.68 2.62 -13.51
CA PHE A 5 -14.34 2.12 -12.32
C PHE A 5 -15.61 2.91 -12.06
N VAL A 6 -16.65 2.22 -11.61
CA VAL A 6 -17.88 2.81 -11.13
C VAL A 6 -17.82 2.86 -9.61
N TRP A 7 -17.98 4.04 -9.05
CA TRP A 7 -18.12 4.23 -7.61
C TRP A 7 -19.60 4.17 -7.22
N GLU A 8 -19.94 3.20 -6.40
CA GLU A 8 -21.27 3.06 -5.80
C GLU A 8 -21.30 3.87 -4.50
N LYS A 9 -22.10 4.93 -4.47
CA LYS A 9 -22.24 5.79 -3.29
C LYS A 9 -23.29 5.22 -2.33
N ALA A 10 -23.18 5.60 -1.06
CA ALA A 10 -24.11 5.17 -0.01
C ALA A 10 -25.58 5.62 -0.27
N ASP A 11 -25.79 6.66 -1.06
CA ASP A 11 -27.11 7.14 -1.48
C ASP A 11 -27.74 6.34 -2.64
N GLY A 12 -27.06 5.29 -3.10
CA GLY A 12 -27.48 4.45 -4.23
C GLY A 12 -27.18 5.05 -5.61
N THR A 13 -26.51 6.19 -5.69
CA THR A 13 -26.06 6.75 -6.97
C THR A 13 -24.72 6.13 -7.38
N SER A 14 -24.47 6.04 -8.68
CA SER A 14 -23.24 5.53 -9.26
C SER A 14 -22.56 6.61 -10.08
N GLU A 15 -21.24 6.69 -10.01
CA GLU A 15 -20.42 7.66 -10.74
C GLU A 15 -19.20 6.97 -11.33
N GLU A 16 -18.91 7.22 -12.60
CA GLU A 16 -17.67 6.77 -13.22
C GLU A 16 -16.50 7.59 -12.71
N ILE A 17 -15.45 6.91 -12.25
CA ILE A 17 -14.27 7.53 -11.70
C ILE A 17 -12.99 7.08 -12.39
N LYS A 18 -11.98 7.95 -12.32
CA LYS A 18 -10.61 7.64 -12.77
C LYS A 18 -9.75 7.15 -11.61
N VAL A 19 -8.99 6.11 -11.86
CA VAL A 19 -8.02 5.56 -10.91
C VAL A 19 -6.62 5.71 -11.52
N PRO A 20 -5.64 6.26 -10.76
CA PRO A 20 -5.70 6.72 -9.36
C PRO A 20 -6.41 8.07 -9.19
N GLY A 21 -6.96 8.31 -7.99
CA GLY A 21 -7.66 9.57 -7.69
C GLY A 21 -7.91 9.78 -6.20
N LYS A 22 -8.45 10.97 -5.88
CA LYS A 22 -8.93 11.28 -4.52
C LYS A 22 -10.35 11.85 -4.61
N TYR A 23 -11.26 11.22 -3.90
CA TYR A 23 -12.67 11.51 -3.90
C TYR A 23 -13.13 11.94 -2.50
N ARG A 24 -14.22 12.69 -2.41
CA ARG A 24 -14.69 13.22 -1.14
C ARG A 24 -15.62 12.22 -0.47
N ILE A 25 -15.11 11.51 0.54
CA ILE A 25 -15.84 10.53 1.33
C ILE A 25 -15.56 10.79 2.82
N PRO A 26 -16.56 10.72 3.71
CA PRO A 26 -16.36 10.79 5.15
C PRO A 26 -15.43 9.69 5.67
N ALA A 27 -14.66 9.99 6.70
CA ALA A 27 -13.83 8.98 7.37
C ALA A 27 -14.73 7.93 8.05
N GLY A 28 -14.38 6.65 7.86
CA GLY A 28 -15.16 5.51 8.37
C GLY A 28 -16.18 4.96 7.37
N GLU A 29 -16.47 5.67 6.32
CA GLU A 29 -17.32 5.19 5.21
C GLU A 29 -16.50 4.32 4.26
N THR A 30 -17.14 3.26 3.73
CA THR A 30 -16.51 2.35 2.75
C THR A 30 -16.76 2.84 1.34
N MET A 31 -15.69 3.02 0.58
CA MET A 31 -15.75 3.27 -0.85
C MET A 31 -15.88 1.95 -1.59
N VAL A 32 -16.92 1.79 -2.37
CA VAL A 32 -17.16 0.60 -3.18
C VAL A 32 -16.91 0.95 -4.65
N LEU A 33 -15.96 0.26 -5.25
CA LEU A 33 -15.59 0.42 -6.64
C LEU A 33 -15.86 -0.87 -7.41
N THR A 34 -16.55 -0.78 -8.53
CA THR A 34 -16.87 -1.91 -9.38
C THR A 34 -16.35 -1.71 -10.79
N THR A 35 -15.95 -2.79 -11.43
CA THR A 35 -15.63 -2.83 -12.86
C THR A 35 -15.83 -4.26 -13.37
N THR A 36 -16.07 -4.45 -14.66
CA THR A 36 -16.14 -5.76 -15.27
C THR A 36 -14.80 -6.10 -15.91
N LEU A 37 -14.31 -7.31 -15.63
CA LEU A 37 -13.11 -7.83 -16.25
C LEU A 37 -13.36 -8.09 -17.74
N PRO A 38 -12.37 -7.81 -18.63
CA PRO A 38 -12.51 -8.12 -20.05
C PRO A 38 -12.77 -9.62 -20.30
N ASP A 39 -13.47 -9.96 -21.39
CA ASP A 39 -13.72 -11.36 -21.78
C ASP A 39 -12.43 -12.11 -22.13
N ASN A 40 -11.39 -11.37 -22.55
CA ASN A 40 -10.06 -11.90 -22.85
C ASN A 40 -9.08 -11.76 -21.68
N TYR A 41 -9.58 -11.65 -20.44
CA TYR A 41 -8.76 -11.52 -19.25
C TYR A 41 -7.94 -12.80 -19.00
N ASP A 42 -6.62 -12.66 -18.88
CA ASP A 42 -5.68 -13.78 -18.67
C ASP A 42 -4.57 -13.44 -17.63
N GLU A 43 -4.79 -12.44 -16.81
CA GLU A 43 -3.82 -12.04 -15.83
C GLU A 43 -3.96 -12.82 -14.51
N THR A 44 -2.85 -12.94 -13.77
CA THR A 44 -2.80 -13.80 -12.58
C THR A 44 -2.99 -13.04 -11.26
N ALA A 45 -2.88 -11.72 -11.27
CA ALA A 45 -3.06 -10.92 -10.05
C ALA A 45 -3.51 -9.48 -10.32
N PHE A 46 -4.31 -8.97 -9.39
CA PHE A 46 -4.43 -7.53 -9.11
C PHE A 46 -3.64 -7.15 -7.87
N ALA A 47 -3.13 -5.93 -7.82
CA ALA A 47 -2.54 -5.36 -6.63
C ALA A 47 -2.89 -3.89 -6.48
N ILE A 48 -3.14 -3.46 -5.25
CA ILE A 48 -3.31 -2.05 -4.88
C ILE A 48 -2.47 -1.73 -3.65
N ARG A 49 -1.93 -0.53 -3.59
CA ARG A 49 -1.32 -0.03 -2.35
C ARG A 49 -2.42 0.52 -1.45
N SER A 50 -2.63 -0.05 -0.27
CA SER A 50 -3.48 0.56 0.75
C SER A 50 -2.83 1.82 1.30
N SER A 51 -3.60 2.89 1.47
CA SER A 51 -3.15 4.14 2.09
C SER A 51 -3.83 4.30 3.44
N LEU A 52 -3.35 3.57 4.46
CA LEU A 52 -3.96 3.47 5.78
C LEU A 52 -5.43 3.00 5.71
N GLN A 53 -5.72 2.09 4.78
CA GLN A 53 -7.07 1.60 4.47
C GLN A 53 -7.16 0.10 4.70
N ASP A 54 -8.34 -0.34 5.12
CA ASP A 54 -8.77 -1.72 4.98
C ASP A 54 -9.17 -1.93 3.52
N VAL A 55 -8.82 -3.07 2.95
CA VAL A 55 -9.03 -3.38 1.53
C VAL A 55 -9.67 -4.75 1.41
N LYS A 56 -10.74 -4.85 0.61
CA LYS A 56 -11.35 -6.13 0.25
C LYS A 56 -11.53 -6.21 -1.26
N PHE A 57 -11.16 -7.34 -1.84
CA PHE A 57 -11.37 -7.67 -3.24
C PHE A 57 -12.40 -8.78 -3.36
N TYR A 58 -13.38 -8.56 -4.20
CA TYR A 58 -14.37 -9.56 -4.60
C TYR A 58 -14.32 -9.77 -6.10
N ILE A 59 -14.47 -11.00 -6.57
CA ILE A 59 -14.58 -11.36 -7.98
C ILE A 59 -15.80 -12.25 -8.16
N GLY A 60 -16.74 -11.80 -8.98
CA GLY A 60 -18.01 -12.50 -9.15
C GLY A 60 -18.78 -12.69 -7.84
N GLY A 61 -18.69 -11.72 -6.92
CA GLY A 61 -19.31 -11.75 -5.60
C GLY A 61 -18.56 -12.58 -4.53
N GLU A 62 -17.47 -13.29 -4.88
CA GLU A 62 -16.66 -14.08 -3.95
C GLU A 62 -15.51 -13.23 -3.39
N LEU A 63 -15.33 -13.21 -2.05
CA LEU A 63 -14.19 -12.56 -1.40
C LEU A 63 -12.90 -13.32 -1.71
N ARG A 64 -11.98 -12.69 -2.43
CA ARG A 64 -10.70 -13.27 -2.87
C ARG A 64 -9.51 -12.82 -2.06
N ALA A 65 -9.52 -11.58 -1.59
CA ALA A 65 -8.45 -11.05 -0.76
C ALA A 65 -9.01 -10.02 0.22
N GLU A 66 -8.52 -10.06 1.45
CA GLU A 66 -8.85 -9.10 2.49
C GLU A 66 -7.58 -8.65 3.22
N TYR A 67 -7.49 -7.38 3.48
CA TYR A 67 -6.46 -6.80 4.33
C TYR A 67 -7.08 -5.82 5.32
N SER A 68 -6.97 -6.16 6.60
CA SER A 68 -7.30 -5.29 7.72
C SER A 68 -6.40 -5.66 8.90
N THR A 69 -5.96 -4.66 9.65
CA THR A 69 -5.25 -4.87 10.93
C THR A 69 -6.14 -4.58 12.13
N LYS A 70 -7.45 -4.51 11.93
CA LYS A 70 -8.41 -4.13 12.97
C LYS A 70 -8.31 -5.01 14.23
N GLU A 71 -8.05 -6.30 14.06
CA GLU A 71 -7.98 -7.28 15.16
C GLU A 71 -6.57 -7.41 15.76
N THR A 72 -5.52 -7.08 14.99
CA THR A 72 -4.13 -7.33 15.39
C THR A 72 -3.36 -6.07 15.80
N ARG A 73 -3.89 -4.90 15.52
CA ARG A 73 -3.22 -3.64 15.84
C ARG A 73 -3.31 -3.33 17.34
N LEU A 74 -2.19 -2.92 17.91
CA LEU A 74 -2.09 -2.50 19.31
C LEU A 74 -2.44 -1.03 19.51
N VAL A 75 -2.24 -0.18 18.49
CA VAL A 75 -2.40 1.26 18.56
C VAL A 75 -3.00 1.78 17.24
N GLY A 76 -3.81 2.85 17.35
CA GLY A 76 -4.38 3.54 16.19
C GLY A 76 -5.69 2.94 15.68
N LYS A 77 -6.30 3.63 14.69
CA LYS A 77 -7.61 3.24 14.10
C LYS A 77 -7.49 2.70 12.67
N ASN A 78 -6.36 2.92 12.01
CA ASN A 78 -6.17 2.57 10.60
C ASN A 78 -5.26 1.36 10.43
N SER A 79 -5.47 0.62 9.36
CA SER A 79 -4.54 -0.40 8.91
C SER A 79 -3.28 0.22 8.32
N ALA A 80 -2.12 -0.42 8.50
CA ALA A 80 -0.86 0.05 7.95
C ALA A 80 -0.89 0.03 6.40
N SER A 81 -0.16 0.95 5.78
CA SER A 81 -0.06 0.96 4.31
C SER A 81 0.79 -0.21 3.82
N ARG A 82 0.25 -0.99 2.88
CA ARG A 82 0.96 -2.09 2.22
C ARG A 82 0.39 -2.35 0.82
N PHE A 83 1.09 -3.15 0.03
CA PHE A 83 0.51 -3.72 -1.18
C PHE A 83 -0.36 -4.92 -0.84
N VAL A 84 -1.59 -4.91 -1.33
CA VAL A 84 -2.56 -6.00 -1.18
C VAL A 84 -2.72 -6.64 -2.55
N PHE A 85 -2.44 -7.93 -2.63
CA PHE A 85 -2.56 -8.74 -3.83
C PHE A 85 -3.85 -9.54 -3.80
N CYS A 86 -4.56 -9.57 -4.93
CA CYS A 86 -5.72 -10.40 -5.17
C CYS A 86 -5.37 -11.39 -6.29
N PRO A 87 -5.32 -12.69 -6.01
CA PRO A 87 -5.08 -13.70 -7.03
C PRO A 87 -6.27 -13.78 -7.98
N THR A 88 -5.97 -13.87 -9.27
CA THR A 88 -6.95 -13.99 -10.35
C THR A 88 -6.54 -15.08 -11.33
N SER A 89 -7.41 -15.39 -12.26
CA SER A 89 -7.14 -16.37 -13.33
C SER A 89 -7.99 -16.06 -14.56
N TYR A 90 -7.68 -16.73 -15.68
CA TYR A 90 -8.49 -16.69 -16.91
C TYR A 90 -9.98 -17.04 -16.68
N LYS A 91 -10.31 -17.81 -15.62
CA LYS A 91 -11.69 -18.18 -15.27
C LYS A 91 -12.50 -17.00 -14.72
N ASP A 92 -11.84 -15.90 -14.44
CA ASP A 92 -12.47 -14.69 -13.90
C ASP A 92 -12.81 -13.69 -15.01
N ALA A 93 -12.50 -14.02 -16.28
CA ALA A 93 -12.91 -13.24 -17.43
C ALA A 93 -14.42 -12.98 -17.45
N GLY A 94 -14.83 -11.76 -17.78
CA GLY A 94 -16.22 -11.31 -17.80
C GLY A 94 -16.89 -11.15 -16.43
N LYS A 95 -16.23 -11.50 -15.32
CA LYS A 95 -16.79 -11.33 -13.98
C LYS A 95 -16.63 -9.89 -13.48
N GLU A 96 -17.50 -9.51 -12.54
CA GLU A 96 -17.38 -8.26 -11.83
C GLU A 96 -16.21 -8.33 -10.83
N LEU A 97 -15.34 -7.32 -10.88
CA LEU A 97 -14.35 -7.00 -9.87
C LEU A 97 -14.92 -5.89 -8.98
N ARG A 98 -15.09 -6.17 -7.70
CA ARG A 98 -15.51 -5.20 -6.69
C ARG A 98 -14.39 -5.00 -5.68
N LEU A 99 -14.04 -3.74 -5.44
CA LEU A 99 -13.01 -3.30 -4.51
C LEU A 99 -13.65 -2.42 -3.43
N GLU A 100 -13.46 -2.79 -2.18
CA GLU A 100 -13.91 -2.03 -1.01
C GLU A 100 -12.71 -1.42 -0.29
N LEU A 101 -12.75 -0.11 -0.06
CA LEU A 101 -11.71 0.65 0.63
C LEU A 101 -12.32 1.40 1.82
N THR A 102 -11.81 1.14 3.03
CA THR A 102 -12.29 1.80 4.25
C THR A 102 -11.12 2.39 5.04
N THR A 103 -11.23 3.63 5.45
CA THR A 103 -10.25 4.28 6.34
C THR A 103 -10.94 5.18 7.35
N TYR A 104 -10.35 5.28 8.52
CA TYR A 104 -10.87 6.10 9.62
C TYR A 104 -10.15 7.46 9.75
N THR A 105 -9.28 7.80 8.79
CA THR A 105 -8.55 9.07 8.74
C THR A 105 -9.00 9.89 7.55
N SER A 106 -9.45 11.13 7.80
CA SER A 106 -9.95 12.04 6.77
C SER A 106 -8.95 12.34 5.65
N ASN A 107 -7.65 12.35 5.96
CA ASN A 107 -6.59 12.64 4.97
C ASN A 107 -6.50 11.57 3.87
N TYR A 108 -6.82 10.33 4.17
CA TYR A 108 -6.74 9.18 3.25
C TYR A 108 -8.11 8.65 2.83
N SER A 109 -9.20 9.24 3.34
CA SER A 109 -10.55 8.88 2.92
C SER A 109 -10.77 9.26 1.47
N GLY A 110 -11.30 8.32 0.68
CA GLY A 110 -11.52 8.48 -0.75
C GLY A 110 -10.24 8.48 -1.62
N VAL A 111 -9.08 8.15 -1.07
CA VAL A 111 -7.86 7.97 -1.86
C VAL A 111 -7.89 6.59 -2.51
N VAL A 112 -7.82 6.55 -3.82
CA VAL A 112 -7.66 5.32 -4.61
C VAL A 112 -6.32 5.37 -5.30
N ASN A 113 -5.43 4.46 -4.94
CA ASN A 113 -4.12 4.35 -5.57
C ASN A 113 -4.21 3.62 -6.90
N SER A 114 -3.13 3.65 -7.67
CA SER A 114 -3.00 2.86 -8.90
C SER A 114 -3.26 1.38 -8.63
N ILE A 115 -4.09 0.77 -9.45
CA ILE A 115 -4.35 -0.66 -9.42
C ILE A 115 -3.44 -1.30 -10.48
N TYR A 116 -2.60 -2.21 -10.05
CA TYR A 116 -1.73 -2.99 -10.93
C TYR A 116 -2.47 -4.26 -11.32
N CYS A 117 -2.30 -4.66 -12.57
CA CYS A 117 -2.85 -5.90 -13.12
C CYS A 117 -1.76 -6.56 -13.95
N GLY A 118 -1.57 -7.85 -13.81
CA GLY A 118 -0.54 -8.59 -14.51
C GLY A 118 -0.09 -9.84 -13.74
N ASP A 119 1.01 -10.42 -14.18
CA ASP A 119 1.65 -11.47 -13.41
C ASP A 119 2.21 -10.93 -12.10
N GLN A 120 2.04 -11.70 -11.04
CA GLN A 120 2.51 -11.31 -9.70
C GLN A 120 4.01 -10.96 -9.69
N SER A 121 4.83 -11.67 -10.44
CA SER A 121 6.26 -11.39 -10.57
C SER A 121 6.53 -10.03 -11.25
N ALA A 122 5.79 -9.72 -12.31
CA ALA A 122 5.89 -8.45 -13.02
C ALA A 122 5.45 -7.28 -12.14
N ILE A 123 4.37 -7.45 -11.39
CA ILE A 123 3.91 -6.45 -10.43
C ILE A 123 4.98 -6.19 -9.36
N TRP A 124 5.60 -7.25 -8.81
CA TRP A 124 6.70 -7.11 -7.85
C TRP A 124 7.91 -6.37 -8.45
N GLN A 125 8.27 -6.61 -9.70
CA GLN A 125 9.35 -5.89 -10.36
C GLN A 125 9.05 -4.39 -10.47
N ILE A 126 7.83 -4.02 -10.83
CA ILE A 126 7.41 -2.62 -10.90
C ILE A 126 7.49 -1.96 -9.51
N ILE A 127 6.95 -2.62 -8.47
CA ILE A 127 6.99 -2.13 -7.09
C ILE A 127 8.43 -1.95 -6.62
N PHE A 128 9.28 -2.94 -6.88
CA PHE A 128 10.68 -2.90 -6.48
C PHE A 128 11.44 -1.81 -7.22
N HIS A 129 11.20 -1.63 -8.51
CA HIS A 129 11.84 -0.56 -9.29
C HIS A 129 11.41 0.83 -8.80
N GLN A 130 10.15 0.98 -8.42
CA GLN A 130 9.60 2.26 -7.96
C GLN A 130 10.03 2.64 -6.54
N TYR A 131 10.07 1.68 -5.61
CA TYR A 131 10.30 1.93 -4.18
C TYR A 131 11.65 1.41 -3.68
N GLY A 132 12.26 0.44 -4.38
CA GLY A 132 13.51 -0.20 -4.00
C GLY A 132 14.65 0.79 -3.79
N PRO A 133 14.97 1.67 -4.76
CA PRO A 133 16.08 2.60 -4.63
C PRO A 133 16.00 3.48 -3.38
N SER A 134 14.82 4.05 -3.11
CA SER A 134 14.60 4.87 -1.89
C SER A 134 14.76 4.05 -0.61
N THR A 135 14.29 2.82 -0.62
CA THR A 135 14.42 1.90 0.52
C THR A 135 15.88 1.55 0.78
N PHE A 136 16.65 1.24 -0.27
CA PHE A 136 18.07 0.96 -0.13
C PHE A 136 18.87 2.15 0.38
N ILE A 137 18.60 3.35 -0.12
CA ILE A 137 19.23 4.58 0.38
C ILE A 137 18.92 4.76 1.87
N GLY A 138 17.65 4.59 2.27
CA GLY A 138 17.24 4.68 3.67
C GLY A 138 17.98 3.67 4.57
N PHE A 139 18.07 2.42 4.15
CA PHE A 139 18.84 1.41 4.89
C PHE A 139 20.34 1.72 4.95
N PHE A 140 20.92 2.21 3.85
CA PHE A 140 22.32 2.59 3.82
C PHE A 140 22.63 3.73 4.81
N VAL A 141 21.79 4.76 4.84
CA VAL A 141 21.95 5.90 5.77
C VAL A 141 21.80 5.42 7.21
N LEU A 142 20.75 4.63 7.50
CA LEU A 142 20.53 4.05 8.83
C LEU A 142 21.74 3.22 9.31
N PHE A 143 22.21 2.29 8.46
CA PHE A 143 23.33 1.43 8.79
C PHE A 143 24.62 2.22 9.02
N SER A 144 24.88 3.23 8.17
CA SER A 144 26.04 4.11 8.32
C SER A 144 25.98 4.91 9.63
N GLY A 145 24.81 5.45 9.99
CA GLY A 145 24.63 6.16 11.25
C GLY A 145 24.87 5.26 12.45
N MET A 146 24.31 4.06 12.47
CA MET A 146 24.55 3.09 13.54
C MET A 146 26.02 2.69 13.66
N THR A 147 26.71 2.52 12.53
CA THR A 147 28.15 2.18 12.51
C THR A 147 28.98 3.31 13.10
N ILE A 148 28.68 4.57 12.77
CA ILE A 148 29.37 5.74 13.31
C ILE A 148 29.17 5.80 14.84
N ILE A 149 27.94 5.65 15.32
CA ILE A 149 27.63 5.64 16.75
C ILE A 149 28.43 4.55 17.46
N LEU A 150 28.38 3.32 16.97
CA LEU A 150 29.08 2.19 17.56
C LEU A 150 30.60 2.43 17.61
N PHE A 151 31.17 2.93 16.52
CA PHE A 151 32.60 3.23 16.44
C PHE A 151 33.01 4.35 17.39
N SER A 152 32.21 5.41 17.48
CA SER A 152 32.42 6.53 18.43
C SER A 152 32.38 6.03 19.89
N MET A 153 31.41 5.17 20.23
CA MET A 153 31.32 4.57 21.57
C MET A 153 32.54 3.73 21.91
N ILE A 154 33.01 2.91 20.96
CA ILE A 154 34.21 2.08 21.15
C ILE A 154 35.47 2.94 21.37
N LEU A 155 35.64 3.98 20.54
CA LEU A 155 36.79 4.87 20.70
C LEU A 155 36.72 5.70 21.99
N GLY A 156 35.53 6.20 22.37
CA GLY A 156 35.32 6.89 23.64
C GLY A 156 35.66 6.01 24.82
N PHE A 157 35.26 4.75 24.78
CA PHE A 157 35.57 3.78 25.85
C PHE A 157 37.07 3.42 25.90
N LEU A 158 37.70 3.18 24.76
CA LEU A 158 39.11 2.74 24.72
C LEU A 158 40.11 3.90 24.97
N TYR A 159 39.81 5.08 24.49
CA TYR A 159 40.78 6.20 24.50
C TYR A 159 40.37 7.36 25.38
N HIS A 160 39.21 7.30 26.05
CA HIS A 160 38.61 8.41 26.84
C HIS A 160 38.56 9.72 26.05
N ILE A 161 38.30 9.63 24.76
CA ILE A 161 38.16 10.78 23.86
C ILE A 161 36.69 11.05 23.62
N ASP A 162 36.24 12.28 23.91
CA ASP A 162 34.92 12.73 23.53
C ASP A 162 34.92 13.03 22.02
N PHE A 163 34.19 12.25 21.24
CA PHE A 163 34.05 12.42 19.81
C PHE A 163 32.73 13.07 19.43
N ASP A 164 32.77 14.24 18.81
CA ASP A 164 31.57 14.90 18.23
C ASP A 164 30.89 14.07 17.11
N MET A 165 31.57 13.03 16.62
CA MET A 165 31.04 12.08 15.63
C MET A 165 29.82 11.30 16.09
N GLU A 166 29.60 11.19 17.39
CA GLU A 166 28.39 10.57 17.95
C GLU A 166 27.14 11.34 17.53
N TYR A 167 27.16 12.67 17.57
CA TYR A 167 26.07 13.52 17.13
C TYR A 167 25.76 13.34 15.64
N LEU A 168 26.78 13.19 14.80
CA LEU A 168 26.59 12.92 13.38
C LEU A 168 25.88 11.58 13.16
N GLY A 169 26.26 10.54 13.90
CA GLY A 169 25.60 9.25 13.84
C GLY A 169 24.12 9.33 14.23
N TRP A 170 23.78 10.03 15.29
CA TRP A 170 22.39 10.24 15.73
C TRP A 170 21.57 11.05 14.72
N CYS A 171 22.16 12.01 14.02
CA CYS A 171 21.47 12.77 12.98
C CYS A 171 21.14 11.92 11.74
N MET A 172 21.87 10.81 11.51
CA MET A 172 21.68 9.93 10.36
C MET A 172 20.71 8.77 10.63
N THR A 173 20.35 8.51 11.89
CA THR A 173 19.42 7.42 12.26
C THR A 173 18.02 7.92 12.51
#